data_c321a54fbf12ae82f0ee8ca1bbfd62f6
#
_entry.id   c321a54fbf12ae82f0ee8ca1bbfd62f6
#
_cell.length_a   1.000
_cell.length_b   1.000
_cell.length_c   1.000
_cell.angle_alpha   90.00
_cell.angle_beta   90.00
_cell.angle_gamma   90.00
#
_symmetry.space_group_name_H-M   'P 1'
#
loop_
_entity.id
_entity.type
_entity.pdbx_description
1 polymer ?
#
loop_
_entity_poly.entity_id
_entity_poly.type
_entity_poly.pdbx_seq_one_letter_code
_entity_poly.pdbx_strand_id
1 'polypeptide(L)'
;MNKKKALVLGATGQDGSYMIDLLLKKKYEVHGLYRKSSVGNTGNIDHLIQNDKVYNKNFFLHKGDLLDSVSLNNIINKISPKEIYNFADQDHVGWSYEIPSYSFKTTALSVIEILEIIRKKKQKI
;
A
#
# COMPACT_ATOMS: atom_id res chain seq x y z
N MET A 1 -16.17 -14.46 12.52
CA MET A 1 -16.41 -13.80 11.24
C MET A 1 -15.11 -13.33 10.62
N ASN A 2 -14.98 -13.50 9.31
CA ASN A 2 -13.79 -13.04 8.62
C ASN A 2 -13.83 -11.52 8.49
N LYS A 3 -12.72 -10.87 8.85
CA LYS A 3 -12.59 -9.43 8.68
C LYS A 3 -12.39 -9.09 7.21
N LYS A 4 -12.87 -7.94 6.79
CA LYS A 4 -12.56 -7.41 5.47
C LYS A 4 -11.08 -7.08 5.42
N LYS A 5 -10.43 -7.40 4.31
CA LYS A 5 -9.02 -7.11 4.08
C LYS A 5 -8.89 -5.88 3.20
N ALA A 6 -8.05 -4.95 3.61
CA ALA A 6 -7.72 -3.76 2.82
C ALA A 6 -6.20 -3.71 2.60
N LEU A 7 -5.82 -3.28 1.41
CA LEU A 7 -4.41 -3.04 1.06
C LEU A 7 -4.21 -1.55 0.89
N VAL A 8 -3.26 -0.99 1.64
CA VAL A 8 -2.91 0.44 1.58
C VAL A 8 -1.53 0.59 0.97
N LEU A 9 -1.46 1.18 -0.21
CA LEU A 9 -0.21 1.49 -0.89
C LEU A 9 0.26 2.87 -0.42
N GLY A 10 1.54 2.99 -0.08
CA GLY A 10 2.05 4.22 0.53
C GLY A 10 1.78 4.28 2.03
N ALA A 11 1.90 3.15 2.70
CA ALA A 11 1.54 2.98 4.11
C ALA A 11 2.32 3.90 5.06
N THR A 12 3.55 4.26 4.71
CA THR A 12 4.42 5.09 5.56
C THR A 12 4.21 6.58 5.36
N GLY A 13 3.43 6.98 4.35
CA GLY A 13 3.08 8.37 4.12
C GLY A 13 2.03 8.88 5.08
N GLN A 14 1.80 10.19 5.08
CA GLN A 14 0.84 10.81 5.98
C GLN A 14 -0.59 10.31 5.72
N ASP A 15 -1.05 10.39 4.48
CA ASP A 15 -2.42 9.99 4.12
C ASP A 15 -2.63 8.48 4.27
N GLY A 16 -1.62 7.69 3.85
CA GLY A 16 -1.70 6.24 4.00
C GLY A 16 -1.78 5.81 5.46
N SER A 17 -0.99 6.43 6.32
CA SER A 17 -1.00 6.11 7.75
C SER A 17 -2.33 6.46 8.41
N TYR A 18 -2.93 7.59 8.04
CA TYR A 18 -4.25 7.97 8.56
C TYR A 18 -5.32 6.99 8.10
N MET A 19 -5.25 6.55 6.85
CA MET A 19 -6.21 5.55 6.34
C MET A 19 -6.07 4.24 7.08
N ILE A 20 -4.85 3.81 7.40
CA ILE A 20 -4.62 2.59 8.17
C ILE A 20 -5.28 2.69 9.54
N ASP A 21 -5.08 3.81 10.24
CA ASP A 21 -5.70 4.02 11.56
C ASP A 21 -7.23 3.95 11.47
N LEU A 22 -7.82 4.57 10.44
CA LEU A 22 -9.26 4.56 10.24
C LEU A 22 -9.78 3.13 9.99
N LEU A 23 -9.11 2.39 9.12
CA LEU A 23 -9.52 1.03 8.77
C LEU A 23 -9.40 0.08 9.97
N LEU A 24 -8.38 0.24 10.79
CA LEU A 24 -8.23 -0.55 12.02
C LEU A 24 -9.34 -0.25 12.99
N LYS A 25 -9.77 1.01 13.13
CA LYS A 25 -10.94 1.37 13.94
C LYS A 25 -12.21 0.70 13.44
N LYS A 26 -12.31 0.49 12.13
CA LYS A 26 -13.47 -0.17 11.51
C LYS A 26 -13.36 -1.69 11.52
N LYS A 27 -12.37 -2.23 12.22
CA LYS A 27 -12.17 -3.67 12.39
C LYS A 27 -11.77 -4.40 11.11
N TYR A 28 -11.07 -3.71 10.20
CA TYR A 28 -10.48 -4.34 9.03
C TYR A 28 -9.17 -5.04 9.40
N GLU A 29 -8.83 -6.07 8.61
CA GLU A 29 -7.46 -6.55 8.55
C GLU A 29 -6.75 -5.71 7.51
N VAL A 30 -5.70 -4.98 7.91
CA VAL A 30 -5.06 -3.98 7.07
C VAL A 30 -3.67 -4.44 6.68
N HIS A 31 -3.38 -4.42 5.39
CA HIS A 31 -2.06 -4.69 4.84
C HIS A 31 -1.50 -3.41 4.23
N GLY A 32 -0.33 -3.02 4.66
CA GLY A 32 0.35 -1.83 4.15
C GLY A 32 1.53 -2.22 3.27
N LEU A 33 1.71 -1.51 2.16
CA LEU A 33 2.86 -1.67 1.29
C LEU A 33 3.76 -0.43 1.39
N TYR A 34 5.05 -0.64 1.60
CA TYR A 34 6.02 0.44 1.63
C TYR A 34 7.21 0.11 0.72
N ARG A 35 7.87 1.17 0.21
CA ARG A 35 9.02 1.01 -0.66
C ARG A 35 10.27 0.68 0.14
N LYS A 36 11.23 0.00 -0.49
CA LYS A 36 12.53 -0.29 0.12
C LYS A 36 13.24 0.99 0.56
N SER A 37 13.15 2.04 -0.24
CA SER A 37 13.76 3.34 0.08
C SER A 37 13.14 4.03 1.29
N SER A 38 11.97 3.56 1.74
CA SER A 38 11.29 4.07 2.93
C SER A 38 11.68 3.32 4.21
N VAL A 39 12.58 2.35 4.13
CA VAL A 39 13.05 1.60 5.29
C VAL A 39 13.72 2.57 6.27
N GLY A 40 13.29 2.53 7.53
CA GLY A 40 13.73 3.46 8.54
C GLY A 40 12.92 4.74 8.63
N ASN A 41 12.00 4.97 7.68
CA ASN A 41 11.15 6.16 7.65
C ASN A 41 9.70 5.77 7.95
N THR A 42 9.48 5.16 9.12
CA THR A 42 8.19 4.61 9.54
C THR A 42 7.52 5.41 10.65
N GLY A 43 7.96 6.67 10.87
CA GLY A 43 7.47 7.48 11.98
C GLY A 43 5.95 7.56 12.08
N ASN A 44 5.28 7.67 10.94
CA ASN A 44 3.82 7.79 10.90
C ASN A 44 3.07 6.53 11.34
N ILE A 45 3.74 5.38 11.33
CA ILE A 45 3.12 4.09 11.69
C ILE A 45 3.85 3.38 12.84
N ASP A 46 4.83 4.03 13.48
CA ASP A 46 5.58 3.42 14.58
C ASP A 46 4.66 3.00 15.73
N HIS A 47 3.63 3.77 16.02
CA HIS A 47 2.66 3.43 17.06
C HIS A 47 1.96 2.09 16.79
N LEU A 48 1.82 1.70 15.52
CA LEU A 48 1.23 0.41 15.14
C LEU A 48 2.25 -0.71 15.19
N ILE A 49 3.48 -0.45 14.73
CA ILE A 49 4.55 -1.44 14.72
C ILE A 49 4.93 -1.84 16.15
N GLN A 50 4.91 -0.88 17.08
CA GLN A 50 5.26 -1.10 18.47
C GLN A 50 4.14 -1.70 19.31
N ASN A 51 2.94 -1.83 18.74
CA ASN A 51 1.79 -2.36 19.46
C ASN A 51 1.62 -3.86 19.16
N ASP A 52 2.04 -4.70 20.09
CA ASP A 52 1.99 -6.15 19.96
C ASP A 52 0.59 -6.72 19.78
N LYS A 53 -0.44 -5.96 20.15
CA LYS A 53 -1.84 -6.37 19.98
C LYS A 53 -2.34 -6.14 18.55
N VAL A 54 -1.64 -5.33 17.77
CA VAL A 54 -2.04 -4.92 16.43
C VAL A 54 -1.09 -5.45 15.37
N TYR A 55 0.22 -5.27 15.56
CA TYR A 55 1.22 -5.62 14.54
C TYR A 55 1.30 -7.13 14.33
N ASN A 56 1.23 -7.53 13.07
CA ASN A 56 1.18 -8.94 12.64
C ASN A 56 -0.07 -9.71 13.15
N LYS A 57 -1.08 -8.99 13.61
CA LYS A 57 -2.37 -9.56 13.99
C LYS A 57 -3.52 -8.95 13.22
N ASN A 58 -3.61 -7.62 13.21
CA ASN A 58 -4.62 -6.88 12.46
C ASN A 58 -3.99 -5.95 11.42
N PHE A 59 -2.71 -5.63 11.57
CA PHE A 59 -1.94 -4.81 10.64
C PHE A 59 -0.69 -5.56 10.22
N PHE A 60 -0.51 -5.71 8.92
CA PHE A 60 0.63 -6.41 8.32
C PHE A 60 1.34 -5.46 7.37
N LEU A 61 2.66 -5.39 7.48
CA LEU A 61 3.48 -4.50 6.65
C LEU A 61 4.25 -5.33 5.63
N HIS A 62 4.12 -4.94 4.37
CA HIS A 62 4.77 -5.60 3.25
C HIS A 62 5.72 -4.65 2.54
N LYS A 63 6.83 -5.18 2.08
CA LYS A 63 7.83 -4.42 1.34
C LYS A 63 7.68 -4.68 -0.16
N GLY A 64 7.66 -3.62 -0.95
CA GLY A 64 7.52 -3.74 -2.38
C GLY A 64 7.60 -2.39 -3.08
N ASP A 65 7.63 -2.42 -4.41
CA ASP A 65 7.70 -1.22 -5.23
C ASP A 65 6.57 -1.24 -6.26
N LEU A 66 5.90 -0.11 -6.43
CA LEU A 66 4.85 0.05 -7.45
C LEU A 66 5.39 -0.16 -8.87
N LEU A 67 6.69 0.05 -9.08
CA LEU A 67 7.33 -0.15 -10.38
C LEU A 67 7.62 -1.62 -10.68
N ASP A 68 7.47 -2.50 -9.70
CA ASP A 68 7.65 -3.94 -9.86
C ASP A 68 6.29 -4.62 -9.92
N SER A 69 5.79 -4.82 -11.13
CA SER A 69 4.47 -5.41 -11.35
C SER A 69 4.39 -6.86 -10.86
N VAL A 70 5.49 -7.60 -10.88
CA VAL A 70 5.52 -8.97 -10.37
C VAL A 70 5.32 -8.98 -8.86
N SER A 71 6.01 -8.09 -8.15
CA SER A 71 5.87 -7.93 -6.71
C SER A 71 4.44 -7.55 -6.33
N LEU A 72 3.85 -6.56 -7.03
CA LEU A 72 2.47 -6.14 -6.80
C LEU A 72 1.49 -7.29 -7.03
N ASN A 73 1.66 -8.01 -8.14
CA ASN A 73 0.79 -9.13 -8.46
C ASN A 73 0.83 -10.20 -7.37
N ASN A 74 2.03 -10.54 -6.90
CA ASN A 74 2.20 -11.54 -5.85
C ASN A 74 1.54 -11.11 -4.54
N ILE A 75 1.72 -9.85 -4.15
CA ILE A 75 1.15 -9.32 -2.91
C ILE A 75 -0.37 -9.29 -2.98
N ILE A 76 -0.94 -8.79 -4.06
CA ILE A 76 -2.39 -8.73 -4.23
C ILE A 76 -2.99 -10.13 -4.24
N ASN A 77 -2.37 -11.07 -4.93
CA ASN A 77 -2.86 -12.45 -4.96
C ASN A 77 -2.75 -13.14 -3.60
N LYS A 78 -1.68 -12.88 -2.86
CA LYS A 78 -1.46 -13.46 -1.53
C LYS A 78 -2.48 -12.95 -0.53
N ILE A 79 -2.76 -11.64 -0.54
CA ILE A 79 -3.66 -11.00 0.41
C ILE A 79 -5.12 -11.19 0.01
N SER A 80 -5.42 -11.12 -1.27
CA SER A 80 -6.78 -11.10 -1.81
C SER A 80 -7.65 -10.02 -1.13
N PRO A 81 -7.26 -8.75 -1.20
CA PRO A 81 -7.98 -7.69 -0.50
C PRO A 81 -9.34 -7.43 -1.13
N LYS A 82 -10.28 -6.95 -0.34
CA LYS A 82 -11.58 -6.46 -0.81
C LYS A 82 -11.51 -5.01 -1.28
N GLU A 83 -10.56 -4.25 -0.75
CA GLU A 83 -10.39 -2.83 -1.07
C GLU A 83 -8.91 -2.53 -1.19
N ILE A 84 -8.57 -1.64 -2.13
CA ILE A 84 -7.20 -1.16 -2.31
C ILE A 84 -7.24 0.37 -2.28
N TYR A 85 -6.42 0.95 -1.42
CA TYR A 85 -6.28 2.40 -1.27
C TYR A 85 -4.88 2.80 -1.70
N ASN A 86 -4.78 3.60 -2.76
CA ASN A 86 -3.48 3.96 -3.35
C ASN A 86 -3.09 5.39 -2.99
N PHE A 87 -2.16 5.50 -2.04
CA PHE A 87 -1.54 6.77 -1.64
C PHE A 87 -0.06 6.82 -2.00
N ALA A 88 0.40 5.92 -2.86
CA ALA A 88 1.81 5.77 -3.18
C ALA A 88 2.20 6.53 -4.44
N ASP A 89 1.78 7.78 -4.54
CA ASP A 89 2.10 8.65 -5.67
C ASP A 89 3.44 9.35 -5.48
N GLN A 90 4.03 9.75 -6.62
CA GLN A 90 5.13 10.70 -6.62
C GLN A 90 4.53 12.09 -6.87
N ASP A 91 4.38 12.88 -5.80
CA ASP A 91 3.79 14.22 -5.87
C ASP A 91 4.80 15.36 -5.61
N HIS A 92 6.08 15.04 -5.48
CA HIS A 92 7.13 16.04 -5.27
C HIS A 92 7.41 16.80 -6.57
N VAL A 93 7.06 18.09 -6.62
CA VAL A 93 7.13 18.90 -7.83
C VAL A 93 8.55 18.95 -8.40
N GLY A 94 9.56 19.13 -7.55
CA GLY A 94 10.97 19.16 -8.00
C GLY A 94 11.37 17.87 -8.70
N TRP A 95 10.96 16.73 -8.15
CA TRP A 95 11.25 15.43 -8.76
C TRP A 95 10.54 15.24 -10.09
N SER A 96 9.35 15.83 -10.26
CA SER A 96 8.62 15.75 -11.53
C SER A 96 9.40 16.38 -12.67
N TYR A 97 10.15 17.45 -12.40
CA TYR A 97 11.02 18.07 -13.39
C TYR A 97 12.33 17.31 -13.61
N GLU A 98 12.91 16.80 -12.53
CA GLU A 98 14.22 16.13 -12.58
C GLU A 98 14.13 14.71 -13.11
N ILE A 99 13.07 13.97 -12.74
CA ILE A 99 12.88 12.58 -13.12
C ILE A 99 11.45 12.33 -13.60
N PRO A 100 11.06 12.95 -14.75
CA PRO A 100 9.69 12.86 -15.24
C PRO A 100 9.23 11.43 -15.55
N SER A 101 10.12 10.58 -16.02
CA SER A 101 9.81 9.18 -16.32
C SER A 101 9.42 8.42 -15.06
N TYR A 102 10.15 8.63 -13.96
CA TYR A 102 9.83 8.00 -12.67
C TYR A 102 8.48 8.49 -12.16
N SER A 103 8.22 9.79 -12.26
CA SER A 103 6.95 10.38 -11.81
C SER A 103 5.78 9.80 -12.60
N PHE A 104 5.92 9.68 -13.91
CA PHE A 104 4.89 9.08 -14.77
C PHE A 104 4.63 7.62 -14.39
N LYS A 105 5.69 6.82 -14.23
CA LYS A 105 5.56 5.41 -13.90
C LYS A 105 4.92 5.20 -12.55
N THR A 106 5.30 6.00 -11.55
CA THR A 106 4.76 5.86 -10.20
C THR A 106 3.30 6.30 -10.13
N THR A 107 2.97 7.42 -10.75
CA THR A 107 1.64 8.02 -10.61
C THR A 107 0.62 7.45 -11.59
N ALA A 108 1.02 7.25 -12.85
CA ALA A 108 0.08 6.85 -13.90
C ALA A 108 0.18 5.37 -14.27
N LEU A 109 1.39 4.91 -14.62
CA LEU A 109 1.57 3.54 -15.11
C LEU A 109 1.29 2.50 -14.03
N SER A 110 1.67 2.77 -12.79
CA SER A 110 1.42 1.86 -11.68
C SER A 110 -0.07 1.65 -11.44
N VAL A 111 -0.87 2.70 -11.60
CA VAL A 111 -2.34 2.58 -11.47
C VAL A 111 -2.89 1.66 -12.54
N ILE A 112 -2.42 1.78 -13.78
CA ILE A 112 -2.83 0.90 -14.88
C ILE A 112 -2.48 -0.56 -14.54
N GLU A 113 -1.30 -0.81 -14.03
CA GLU A 113 -0.87 -2.15 -13.66
C GLU A 113 -1.73 -2.74 -12.53
N ILE A 114 -2.06 -1.94 -11.52
CA ILE A 114 -2.95 -2.35 -10.44
C ILE A 114 -4.33 -2.75 -11.00
N LEU A 115 -4.87 -1.92 -11.87
CA LEU A 115 -6.17 -2.19 -12.48
C LEU A 115 -6.15 -3.47 -13.34
N GLU A 116 -5.05 -3.73 -14.04
CA GLU A 116 -4.91 -4.98 -14.80
C GLU A 116 -4.86 -6.21 -13.90
N ILE A 117 -4.18 -6.12 -12.76
CA ILE A 117 -4.15 -7.20 -11.78
C ILE A 117 -5.56 -7.48 -11.27
N ILE A 118 -6.29 -6.43 -10.90
CA ILE A 118 -7.67 -6.55 -10.42
C ILE A 118 -8.56 -7.18 -11.47
N ARG A 119 -8.45 -6.73 -12.72
CA ARG A 119 -9.25 -7.24 -13.83
C ARG A 119 -9.05 -8.73 -14.04
N LYS A 120 -7.82 -9.22 -13.88
CA LYS A 120 -7.50 -10.63 -14.09
C LYS A 120 -7.90 -11.52 -12.92
N LYS A 121 -8.17 -10.95 -11.75
CA LYS A 121 -8.60 -11.75 -10.60
C LYS A 121 -10.06 -12.16 -10.76
N LYS A 122 -10.35 -13.39 -10.36
CA LYS A 122 -11.73 -13.89 -10.32
C LYS A 122 -12.48 -13.33 -9.11
N GLN A 123 -11.75 -12.92 -8.07
CA GLN A 123 -12.33 -12.34 -6.88
C GLN A 123 -12.62 -10.86 -7.10
N LYS A 124 -13.78 -10.43 -6.65
CA LYS A 124 -14.18 -9.03 -6.75
C LYS A 124 -13.42 -8.18 -5.72
N ILE A 125 -12.86 -7.10 -6.20
CA ILE A 125 -12.18 -6.11 -5.36
C ILE A 125 -12.89 -4.77 -5.50
#